data_34ce49876c5f32c7c2a84bc96343a15a
#
_entry.id   34ce49876c5f32c7c2a84bc96343a15a
#
_cell.length_a   1.000
_cell.length_b   1.000
_cell.length_c   1.000
_cell.angle_alpha   90.00
_cell.angle_beta   90.00
_cell.angle_gamma   90.00
#
_symmetry.space_group_name_H-M   'P 1'
#
loop_
_entity.id
_entity.type
_entity.pdbx_description
1 polymer ?
#
loop_
_entity_poly.entity_id
_entity_poly.type
_entity_poly.pdbx_seq_one_letter_code
_entity_poly.pdbx_strand_id
1 'polypeptide(L)'
;MDKRPIISIVDDDESVREATMSLMRAAGYEPEAFPCARDFLNSEQAQRTDCLIADVQMPGMSGIELHGQLVRSGKTIPTVLITAHPDEKARQRAMKAGVICYLAKPFNQDELLDCIQTALDMGDTRSEKS
;
A
#
# COMPACT_ATOMS: atom_id res chain seq x y z
N MET A 1 12.84 10.75 18.72
CA MET A 1 11.53 10.18 19.04
C MET A 1 11.16 9.17 18.02
N ASP A 2 10.73 8.06 18.48
CA ASP A 2 10.42 6.95 17.61
C ASP A 2 9.06 7.09 17.01
N LYS A 3 9.05 7.56 15.78
CA LYS A 3 7.80 7.59 15.03
C LYS A 3 7.62 6.25 14.37
N ARG A 4 6.46 5.67 14.56
CA ARG A 4 6.12 4.43 13.88
C ARG A 4 5.82 4.76 12.43
N PRO A 5 6.32 3.93 11.50
CA PRO A 5 5.96 4.14 10.10
C PRO A 5 4.45 4.09 9.90
N ILE A 6 3.94 4.99 9.10
CA ILE A 6 2.50 5.07 8.81
C ILE A 6 2.20 4.21 7.60
N ILE A 7 1.35 3.21 7.78
CA ILE A 7 0.94 2.29 6.73
C ILE A 7 -0.52 2.59 6.41
N SER A 8 -0.78 3.12 5.22
CA SER A 8 -2.14 3.39 4.80
C SER A 8 -2.68 2.17 4.07
N ILE A 9 -3.91 1.79 4.39
CA ILE A 9 -4.55 0.59 3.87
C ILE A 9 -5.82 1.03 3.15
N VAL A 10 -5.91 0.73 1.86
CA VAL A 10 -7.09 1.06 1.06
C VAL A 10 -7.71 -0.23 0.55
N ASP A 11 -8.88 -0.57 1.06
CA ASP A 11 -9.58 -1.81 0.71
C ASP A 11 -11.06 -1.59 0.99
N ASP A 12 -11.93 -2.00 0.07
CA ASP A 12 -13.36 -1.82 0.25
C ASP A 12 -13.98 -2.90 1.16
N ASP A 13 -13.24 -3.96 1.47
CA ASP A 13 -13.71 -5.01 2.37
C ASP A 13 -13.33 -4.68 3.81
N GLU A 14 -14.33 -4.44 4.65
CA GLU A 14 -14.11 -4.04 6.03
C GLU A 14 -13.33 -5.10 6.82
N SER A 15 -13.65 -6.37 6.61
CA SER A 15 -12.96 -7.45 7.32
C SER A 15 -11.48 -7.49 6.98
N VAL A 16 -11.14 -7.31 5.71
CA VAL A 16 -9.75 -7.29 5.28
C VAL A 16 -9.04 -6.07 5.85
N ARG A 17 -9.70 -4.89 5.83
CA ARG A 17 -9.12 -3.68 6.40
C ARG A 17 -8.78 -3.88 7.87
N GLU A 18 -9.72 -4.41 8.65
CA GLU A 18 -9.51 -4.58 10.09
C GLU A 18 -8.42 -5.59 10.38
N ALA A 19 -8.41 -6.70 9.67
CA ALA A 19 -7.38 -7.72 9.86
C ALA A 19 -6.00 -7.16 9.53
N THR A 20 -5.91 -6.40 8.45
CA THR A 20 -4.63 -5.81 8.04
C THR A 20 -4.17 -4.76 9.05
N MET A 21 -5.09 -3.94 9.55
CA MET A 21 -4.76 -2.97 10.58
C MET A 21 -4.22 -3.64 11.84
N SER A 22 -4.86 -4.73 12.27
CA SER A 22 -4.41 -5.46 13.45
C SER A 22 -3.00 -6.01 13.25
N LEU A 23 -2.73 -6.54 12.06
CA LEU A 23 -1.42 -7.06 11.76
C LEU A 23 -0.36 -5.95 11.78
N MET A 24 -0.69 -4.79 11.24
CA MET A 24 0.25 -3.67 11.24
C MET A 24 0.55 -3.20 12.65
N ARG A 25 -0.47 -3.10 13.50
CA ARG A 25 -0.25 -2.72 14.90
C ARG A 25 0.63 -3.72 15.63
N ALA A 26 0.38 -5.00 15.39
CA ALA A 26 1.17 -6.05 16.02
C ALA A 26 2.63 -6.00 15.57
N ALA A 27 2.88 -5.54 14.35
CA ALA A 27 4.23 -5.42 13.82
C ALA A 27 4.93 -4.13 14.23
N GLY A 28 4.23 -3.24 14.93
CA GLY A 28 4.84 -2.00 15.42
C GLY A 28 4.63 -0.81 14.50
N TYR A 29 3.72 -0.90 13.55
CA TYR A 29 3.43 0.19 12.61
C TYR A 29 2.17 0.94 13.03
N GLU A 30 1.97 2.12 12.42
CA GLU A 30 0.80 2.96 12.65
C GLU A 30 -0.14 2.81 11.45
N PRO A 31 -1.25 2.04 11.57
CA PRO A 31 -2.14 1.86 10.42
C PRO A 31 -3.18 2.98 10.31
N GLU A 32 -3.49 3.35 9.07
CA GLU A 32 -4.60 4.23 8.74
C GLU A 32 -5.38 3.54 7.63
N ALA A 33 -6.68 3.43 7.77
CA ALA A 33 -7.48 2.64 6.83
C ALA A 33 -8.53 3.48 6.12
N PHE A 34 -8.76 3.16 4.86
CA PHE A 34 -9.69 3.89 4.00
C PHE A 34 -10.50 2.90 3.18
N PRO A 35 -11.82 3.13 3.02
CA PRO A 35 -12.66 2.20 2.26
C PRO A 35 -12.53 2.35 0.75
N CYS A 36 -11.94 3.42 0.27
CA CYS A 36 -11.76 3.64 -1.16
C CYS A 36 -10.59 4.57 -1.43
N ALA A 37 -10.16 4.56 -2.69
CA ALA A 37 -9.00 5.36 -3.09
C ALA A 37 -9.25 6.85 -2.94
N ARG A 38 -10.47 7.30 -3.23
CA ARG A 38 -10.79 8.73 -3.12
C ARG A 38 -10.63 9.23 -1.70
N ASP A 39 -11.10 8.45 -0.72
CA ASP A 39 -10.97 8.87 0.67
C ASP A 39 -9.50 9.00 1.07
N PHE A 40 -8.68 8.09 0.61
CA PHE A 40 -7.24 8.17 0.86
C PHE A 40 -6.64 9.42 0.22
N LEU A 41 -6.96 9.66 -1.06
CA LEU A 41 -6.38 10.80 -1.78
C LEU A 41 -6.79 12.14 -1.18
N ASN A 42 -7.99 12.20 -0.60
CA ASN A 42 -8.49 13.44 0.00
C ASN A 42 -8.05 13.62 1.44
N SER A 43 -7.34 12.65 2.00
CA SER A 43 -6.94 12.72 3.41
C SER A 43 -5.59 13.39 3.56
N GLU A 44 -5.35 13.91 4.77
CA GLU A 44 -4.04 14.44 5.11
C GLU A 44 -3.02 13.33 5.24
N GLN A 45 -3.49 12.12 5.53
CA GLN A 45 -2.60 10.96 5.71
C GLN A 45 -1.89 10.60 4.42
N ALA A 46 -2.47 10.91 3.27
CA ALA A 46 -1.83 10.60 1.99
C ALA A 46 -0.43 11.19 1.90
N GLN A 47 -0.22 12.37 2.52
CA GLN A 47 1.08 13.04 2.46
C GLN A 47 2.06 12.52 3.49
N ARG A 48 1.56 11.81 4.50
CA ARG A 48 2.39 11.29 5.58
C ARG A 48 2.59 9.78 5.52
N THR A 49 2.03 9.14 4.52
CA THR A 49 2.08 7.69 4.37
C THR A 49 3.49 7.23 4.01
N ASP A 50 4.01 6.28 4.77
CA ASP A 50 5.33 5.71 4.49
C ASP A 50 5.24 4.50 3.58
N CYS A 51 4.13 3.78 3.61
CA CYS A 51 3.85 2.66 2.72
C CYS A 51 2.36 2.54 2.52
N LEU A 52 1.95 2.25 1.29
CA LEU A 52 0.53 2.09 0.95
C LEU A 52 0.26 0.63 0.61
N ILE A 53 -0.80 0.07 1.21
CA ILE A 53 -1.33 -1.24 0.85
C ILE A 53 -2.68 -0.98 0.18
N ALA A 54 -2.86 -1.41 -1.05
CA ALA A 54 -4.11 -1.16 -1.77
C ALA A 54 -4.61 -2.42 -2.46
N ASP A 55 -5.92 -2.65 -2.38
CA ASP A 55 -6.57 -3.71 -3.12
C ASP A 55 -6.66 -3.31 -4.59
N VAL A 56 -6.38 -4.24 -5.48
CA VAL A 56 -6.48 -3.97 -6.91
C VAL A 56 -7.93 -3.78 -7.33
N GLN A 57 -8.83 -4.67 -6.88
CA GLN A 57 -10.25 -4.59 -7.26
C GLN A 57 -11.05 -3.79 -6.24
N MET A 58 -11.37 -2.54 -6.59
CA MET A 58 -12.23 -1.69 -5.77
C MET A 58 -13.20 -0.95 -6.66
N PRO A 59 -14.42 -0.66 -6.18
CA PRO A 59 -15.33 0.18 -6.94
C PRO A 59 -14.72 1.56 -7.17
N GLY A 60 -14.94 2.11 -8.35
CA GLY A 60 -14.38 3.41 -8.70
C GLY A 60 -12.95 3.27 -9.17
N MET A 61 -12.00 3.69 -8.34
CA MET A 61 -10.60 3.66 -8.71
C MET A 61 -9.93 2.38 -8.18
N SER A 62 -9.28 1.62 -9.04
CA SER A 62 -8.55 0.42 -8.64
C SER A 62 -7.24 0.79 -7.93
N GLY A 63 -6.62 -0.20 -7.28
CA GLY A 63 -5.32 0.04 -6.66
C GLY A 63 -4.24 0.40 -7.68
N ILE A 64 -4.31 -0.18 -8.87
CA ILE A 64 -3.35 0.15 -9.92
C ILE A 64 -3.54 1.59 -10.39
N GLU A 65 -4.80 2.01 -10.56
CA GLU A 65 -5.10 3.39 -10.94
C GLU A 65 -4.68 4.36 -9.86
N LEU A 66 -4.90 3.99 -8.60
CA LEU A 66 -4.49 4.83 -7.47
C LEU A 66 -2.97 5.05 -7.49
N HIS A 67 -2.22 3.98 -7.65
CA HIS A 67 -0.77 4.09 -7.72
C HIS A 67 -0.33 4.98 -8.88
N GLY A 68 -0.96 4.79 -10.04
CA GLY A 68 -0.66 5.61 -11.21
C GLY A 68 -0.91 7.09 -10.97
N GLN A 69 -2.00 7.41 -10.26
CA GLN A 69 -2.31 8.79 -9.97
C GLN A 69 -1.31 9.40 -9.00
N LEU A 70 -0.86 8.63 -8.02
CA LEU A 70 0.17 9.12 -7.09
C LEU A 70 1.47 9.43 -7.82
N VAL A 71 1.87 8.56 -8.74
CA VAL A 71 3.07 8.77 -9.54
C VAL A 71 2.94 10.04 -10.37
N ARG A 72 1.81 10.22 -11.03
CA ARG A 72 1.59 11.42 -11.86
C ARG A 72 1.57 12.69 -11.04
N SER A 73 1.17 12.58 -9.77
CA SER A 73 1.17 13.73 -8.85
C SER A 73 2.53 14.01 -8.24
N GLY A 74 3.55 13.23 -8.59
CA GLY A 74 4.88 13.41 -8.07
C GLY A 74 5.10 12.83 -6.68
N LYS A 75 4.17 12.02 -6.20
CA LYS A 75 4.28 11.41 -4.87
C LYS A 75 4.92 10.03 -5.01
N THR A 76 5.99 9.83 -4.26
CA THR A 76 6.72 8.57 -4.28
C THR A 76 6.42 7.76 -3.04
N ILE A 77 5.22 7.19 -2.99
CA ILE A 77 4.80 6.35 -1.86
C ILE A 77 5.02 4.90 -2.25
N PRO A 78 5.91 4.19 -1.54
CA PRO A 78 6.09 2.76 -1.83
C PRO A 78 4.76 2.03 -1.68
N THR A 79 4.37 1.25 -2.67
CA THR A 79 3.04 0.66 -2.74
C THR A 79 3.10 -0.86 -2.86
N VAL A 80 2.27 -1.53 -2.06
CA VAL A 80 2.04 -2.97 -2.13
C VAL A 80 0.61 -3.17 -2.60
N LEU A 81 0.42 -3.91 -3.67
CA LEU A 81 -0.92 -4.21 -4.19
C LEU A 81 -1.33 -5.63 -3.78
N ILE A 82 -2.61 -5.79 -3.45
CA ILE A 82 -3.17 -7.08 -3.05
C ILE A 82 -4.38 -7.34 -3.94
N THR A 83 -4.56 -8.58 -4.38
CA THR A 83 -5.68 -8.91 -5.26
C THR A 83 -6.20 -10.31 -5.01
N ALA A 84 -7.54 -10.45 -5.02
CA ALA A 84 -8.18 -11.77 -5.00
C ALA A 84 -8.17 -12.43 -6.39
N HIS A 85 -7.87 -11.66 -7.42
CA HIS A 85 -7.89 -12.12 -8.81
C HIS A 85 -6.56 -11.79 -9.48
N PRO A 86 -5.51 -12.55 -9.16
CA PRO A 86 -4.19 -12.24 -9.74
C PRO A 86 -4.19 -12.42 -11.26
N ASP A 87 -3.56 -11.49 -11.93
CA ASP A 87 -3.46 -11.47 -13.38
C ASP A 87 -2.03 -11.09 -13.74
N GLU A 88 -1.38 -11.94 -14.50
CA GLU A 88 0.04 -11.75 -14.80
C GLU A 88 0.32 -10.46 -15.57
N LYS A 89 -0.56 -10.10 -16.50
CA LYS A 89 -0.36 -8.85 -17.24
C LYS A 89 -0.50 -7.64 -16.34
N ALA A 90 -1.48 -7.68 -15.42
CA ALA A 90 -1.66 -6.60 -14.47
C ALA A 90 -0.45 -6.51 -13.53
N ARG A 91 0.06 -7.66 -13.07
CA ARG A 91 1.23 -7.68 -12.22
C ARG A 91 2.44 -7.05 -12.92
N GLN A 92 2.66 -7.43 -14.18
CA GLN A 92 3.79 -6.90 -14.93
C GLN A 92 3.69 -5.39 -15.10
N ARG A 93 2.50 -4.90 -15.40
CA ARG A 93 2.30 -3.45 -15.55
C ARG A 93 2.53 -2.72 -14.23
N ALA A 94 2.03 -3.29 -13.13
CA ALA A 94 2.21 -2.69 -11.82
C ALA A 94 3.68 -2.63 -11.42
N MET A 95 4.39 -3.74 -11.61
CA MET A 95 5.81 -3.79 -11.26
C MET A 95 6.63 -2.84 -12.11
N LYS A 96 6.31 -2.73 -13.39
CA LYS A 96 6.96 -1.76 -14.27
C LYS A 96 6.72 -0.33 -13.83
N ALA A 97 5.55 -0.07 -13.29
CA ALA A 97 5.19 1.27 -12.83
C ALA A 97 5.83 1.63 -11.48
N GLY A 98 6.50 0.66 -10.85
CA GLY A 98 7.21 0.92 -9.62
C GLY A 98 6.56 0.39 -8.35
N VAL A 99 5.51 -0.42 -8.47
CA VAL A 99 4.90 -1.08 -7.32
C VAL A 99 5.92 -2.04 -6.71
N ILE A 100 5.98 -2.06 -5.38
CA ILE A 100 6.99 -2.86 -4.68
C ILE A 100 6.64 -4.35 -4.69
N CYS A 101 5.38 -4.67 -4.41
CA CYS A 101 4.93 -6.07 -4.38
C CYS A 101 3.51 -6.16 -4.91
N TYR A 102 3.20 -7.32 -5.49
CA TYR A 102 1.86 -7.62 -5.98
C TYR A 102 1.52 -8.99 -5.42
N LEU A 103 0.62 -9.04 -4.42
CA LEU A 103 0.32 -10.25 -3.68
C LEU A 103 -1.08 -10.76 -3.99
N ALA A 104 -1.21 -12.08 -4.09
CA ALA A 104 -2.51 -12.72 -4.29
C ALA A 104 -3.13 -13.06 -2.93
N LYS A 105 -4.45 -12.88 -2.81
CA LYS A 105 -5.20 -13.32 -1.64
C LYS A 105 -5.58 -14.79 -1.81
N PRO A 106 -5.56 -15.59 -0.76
CA PRO A 106 -5.06 -15.26 0.56
C PRO A 106 -3.53 -15.22 0.57
N PHE A 107 -2.98 -14.28 1.32
CA PHE A 107 -1.54 -14.18 1.44
C PHE A 107 -1.13 -14.56 2.85
N ASN A 108 0.12 -14.91 2.97
CA ASN A 108 0.72 -15.25 4.24
C ASN A 108 1.15 -13.95 4.93
N GLN A 109 0.98 -13.89 6.26
CA GLN A 109 1.33 -12.68 7.01
C GLN A 109 2.80 -12.31 6.82
N ASP A 110 3.67 -13.31 6.79
CA ASP A 110 5.10 -13.06 6.64
C ASP A 110 5.42 -12.45 5.28
N GLU A 111 4.72 -12.89 4.24
CA GLU A 111 4.90 -12.31 2.91
C GLU A 111 4.56 -10.82 2.91
N LEU A 112 3.43 -10.48 3.51
CA LEU A 112 3.02 -9.09 3.57
C LEU A 112 4.01 -8.26 4.37
N LEU A 113 4.42 -8.75 5.53
CA LEU A 113 5.37 -8.02 6.37
C LEU A 113 6.71 -7.82 5.69
N ASP A 114 7.18 -8.83 4.95
CA ASP A 114 8.41 -8.70 4.18
C ASP A 114 8.28 -7.62 3.10
N CYS A 115 7.13 -7.54 2.45
CA CYS A 115 6.88 -6.51 1.45
C CYS A 115 6.89 -5.12 2.07
N ILE A 116 6.26 -4.99 3.24
CA ILE A 116 6.24 -3.71 3.96
C ILE A 116 7.66 -3.30 4.32
N GLN A 117 8.44 -4.24 4.86
CA GLN A 117 9.83 -3.94 5.23
C GLN A 117 10.64 -3.49 4.02
N THR A 118 10.49 -4.19 2.89
CA THR A 118 11.17 -3.81 1.66
C THR A 118 10.76 -2.40 1.21
N ALA A 119 9.47 -2.10 1.30
CA ALA A 119 8.95 -0.79 0.90
C ALA A 119 9.54 0.31 1.79
N LEU A 120 9.59 0.07 3.09
CA LEU A 120 10.11 1.06 4.02
C LEU A 120 11.61 1.27 3.83
N ASP A 121 12.35 0.21 3.56
CA ASP A 121 13.78 0.32 3.30
C ASP A 121 14.06 1.14 2.05
N MET A 122 13.26 0.96 1.01
CA MET A 122 13.42 1.73 -0.21
C MET A 122 13.09 3.20 0.01
N GLY A 123 12.07 3.48 0.84
CA GLY A 123 11.74 4.86 1.19
C GLY A 123 12.87 5.54 1.93
N ASP A 124 13.46 4.85 2.90
CA ASP A 124 14.59 5.38 3.66
C ASP A 124 15.78 5.67 2.74
N THR A 125 16.06 4.75 1.82
CA THR A 125 17.16 4.92 0.89
C THR A 125 16.95 6.17 0.03
N ARG A 126 15.70 6.39 -0.42
CA ARG A 126 15.39 7.58 -1.20
C ARG A 126 15.58 8.84 -0.39
N SER A 127 15.19 8.82 0.87
CA SER A 127 15.34 9.96 1.75
C SER A 127 16.81 10.33 1.95
N GLU A 128 17.65 9.33 2.09
CA GLU A 128 19.07 9.55 2.29
C GLU A 128 19.75 10.19 1.09
N LYS A 129 19.20 9.97 -0.08
CA LYS A 129 19.80 10.52 -1.31
C LYS A 129 19.36 11.93 -1.63
N SER A 130 18.36 12.41 -0.98
CA SER A 130 17.81 13.74 -1.27
C SER A 130 18.55 14.88 -0.57
#